data_4cf97645816ee344d756618eaf550149
#
_entry.id   4cf97645816ee344d756618eaf550149
#
_cell.length_a   1.000
_cell.length_b   1.000
_cell.length_c   1.000
_cell.angle_alpha   90.00
_cell.angle_beta   90.00
_cell.angle_gamma   90.00
#
_symmetry.space_group_name_H-M   'P 1'
#
loop_
_entity.id
_entity.type
_entity.pdbx_description
1 polymer ?
#
loop_
_entity_poly.entity_id
_entity_poly.type
_entity_poly.pdbx_seq_one_letter_code
_entity_poly.pdbx_strand_id
1 'polypeptide(L)'
;MKKIFLDLDGTLAKFNVRNALQRFATKKGFFAKLGAYKNIETINELAKGGNVYIISASPNEQADNDKMQWVKKYLPNLQEQNIIFCRIGENKAEIIKQKTGLDIKGTCLLDDYTKNLIQWENAGGVGIKRLTSVADNSTGKWKGLTLKDLCKLGELIA
;
A
#
# COMPACT_ATOMS: atom_id res chain seq x y z
N MET A 1 5.85 11.65 -14.33
CA MET A 1 5.41 11.33 -12.95
C MET A 1 6.16 10.09 -12.48
N LYS A 2 6.69 10.12 -11.26
CA LYS A 2 7.37 8.96 -10.65
C LYS A 2 6.39 7.79 -10.47
N LYS A 3 6.88 6.55 -10.55
CA LYS A 3 6.08 5.39 -10.14
C LYS A 3 5.88 5.42 -8.63
N ILE A 4 4.66 5.18 -8.20
CA ILE A 4 4.32 5.07 -6.79
C ILE A 4 3.69 3.73 -6.49
N PHE A 5 4.20 3.08 -5.47
CA PHE A 5 3.69 1.84 -4.90
C PHE A 5 2.94 2.17 -3.61
N LEU A 6 1.79 1.57 -3.45
CA LEU A 6 0.90 1.81 -2.31
C LEU A 6 0.62 0.49 -1.61
N ASP A 7 0.83 0.46 -0.31
CA ASP A 7 0.29 -0.60 0.54
C ASP A 7 -1.22 -0.45 0.68
N LEU A 8 -1.93 -1.52 1.05
CA LEU A 8 -3.37 -1.50 1.27
C LEU A 8 -3.74 -1.37 2.75
N ASP A 9 -3.39 -2.39 3.54
CA ASP A 9 -3.90 -2.54 4.90
C ASP A 9 -3.27 -1.52 5.86
N GLY A 10 -4.10 -0.65 6.43
CA GLY A 10 -3.63 0.46 7.28
C GLY A 10 -3.14 1.69 6.50
N THR A 11 -3.08 1.61 5.17
CA THR A 11 -2.60 2.68 4.28
C THR A 11 -3.75 3.28 3.47
N LEU A 12 -4.46 2.48 2.70
CA LEU A 12 -5.63 2.86 1.90
C LEU A 12 -6.91 2.25 2.47
N ALA A 13 -6.85 0.99 2.93
CA ALA A 13 -7.94 0.28 3.59
C ALA A 13 -7.84 0.44 5.11
N LYS A 14 -8.99 0.64 5.75
CA LYS A 14 -9.10 0.78 7.22
C LYS A 14 -8.88 -0.56 7.90
N PHE A 15 -7.62 -0.93 8.07
CA PHE A 15 -7.20 -2.13 8.78
C PHE A 15 -6.44 -1.74 10.04
N ASN A 16 -6.88 -2.24 11.19
CA ASN A 16 -6.19 -2.04 12.46
C ASN A 16 -5.68 -3.37 12.99
N VAL A 17 -4.38 -3.56 12.94
CA VAL A 17 -3.71 -4.77 13.43
C VAL A 17 -4.02 -5.05 14.90
N ARG A 18 -4.18 -4.01 15.73
CA ARG A 18 -4.48 -4.16 17.16
C ARG A 18 -5.89 -4.70 17.43
N ASN A 19 -6.85 -4.40 16.54
CA ASN A 19 -8.25 -4.81 16.65
C ASN A 19 -8.61 -5.98 15.74
N ALA A 20 -7.78 -6.28 14.74
CA ALA A 20 -7.95 -7.45 13.92
C ALA A 20 -7.55 -8.68 14.74
N LEU A 21 -8.54 -9.32 15.31
CA LEU A 21 -8.33 -10.68 15.76
C LEU A 21 -7.78 -11.48 14.57
N GLN A 22 -6.55 -11.92 14.63
CA GLN A 22 -5.85 -12.63 13.54
C GLN A 22 -6.72 -13.72 12.92
N ARG A 23 -7.57 -14.37 13.74
CA ARG A 23 -8.56 -15.36 13.30
C ARG A 23 -9.59 -14.84 12.27
N PHE A 24 -9.87 -13.54 12.24
CA PHE A 24 -10.80 -12.96 11.27
C PHE A 24 -10.12 -12.56 9.97
N ALA A 25 -8.85 -12.18 10.00
CA ALA A 25 -8.08 -11.85 8.80
C ALA A 25 -7.91 -13.03 7.84
N THR A 26 -8.08 -14.26 8.31
CA THR A 26 -8.05 -15.47 7.47
C THR A 26 -9.41 -15.86 6.90
N LYS A 27 -10.50 -15.21 7.34
CA LYS A 27 -11.85 -15.51 6.83
C LYS A 27 -12.03 -14.94 5.44
N LYS A 28 -12.64 -15.74 4.56
CA LYS A 28 -13.09 -15.32 3.24
C LYS A 28 -13.97 -14.05 3.34
N GLY A 29 -13.66 -13.06 2.52
CA GLY A 29 -14.39 -11.78 2.47
C GLY A 29 -13.95 -10.75 3.49
N PHE A 30 -13.04 -11.07 4.43
CA PHE A 30 -12.60 -10.13 5.45
C PHE A 30 -12.01 -8.84 4.83
N PHE A 31 -10.99 -8.98 3.99
CA PHE A 31 -10.33 -7.82 3.38
C PHE A 31 -11.22 -7.09 2.37
N ALA A 32 -12.10 -7.80 1.68
CA ALA A 32 -13.04 -7.21 0.73
C ALA A 32 -14.04 -6.24 1.39
N LYS A 33 -14.33 -6.43 2.67
CA LYS A 33 -15.32 -5.63 3.44
C LYS A 33 -14.71 -4.43 4.16
N LEU A 34 -13.40 -4.27 4.17
CA LEU A 34 -12.76 -3.13 4.82
C LEU A 34 -13.19 -1.82 4.16
N GLY A 35 -13.44 -0.80 5.00
CA GLY A 35 -13.68 0.55 4.49
C GLY A 35 -12.40 1.17 3.91
N ALA A 36 -12.56 2.15 3.04
CA ALA A 36 -11.45 2.97 2.55
C ALA A 36 -11.25 4.21 3.42
N TYR A 37 -10.00 4.69 3.51
CA TYR A 37 -9.72 6.00 4.10
C TYR A 37 -10.29 7.12 3.22
N LYS A 38 -10.56 8.27 3.87
CA LYS A 38 -11.03 9.48 3.20
C LYS A 38 -10.10 9.87 2.04
N ASN A 39 -10.68 10.40 0.98
CA ASN A 39 -9.99 10.86 -0.23
C ASN A 39 -9.35 9.72 -1.05
N ILE A 40 -9.86 8.49 -0.93
CA ILE A 40 -9.42 7.36 -1.75
C ILE A 40 -9.64 7.60 -3.26
N GLU A 41 -10.64 8.39 -3.61
CA GLU A 41 -10.94 8.79 -4.98
C GLU A 41 -9.77 9.54 -5.63
N THR A 42 -8.97 10.29 -4.86
CA THR A 42 -7.76 10.94 -5.37
C THR A 42 -6.75 9.91 -5.89
N ILE A 43 -6.60 8.79 -5.18
CA ILE A 43 -5.73 7.70 -5.61
C ILE A 43 -6.27 7.07 -6.90
N ASN A 44 -7.59 6.88 -6.98
CA ASN A 44 -8.22 6.36 -8.20
C ASN A 44 -8.01 7.27 -9.42
N GLU A 45 -8.06 8.59 -9.23
CA GLU A 45 -7.75 9.55 -10.28
C GLU A 45 -6.26 9.50 -10.70
N LEU A 46 -5.34 9.43 -9.74
CA LEU A 46 -3.90 9.28 -10.03
C LEU A 46 -3.61 8.00 -10.81
N ALA A 47 -4.37 6.93 -10.57
CA ALA A 47 -4.19 5.64 -11.23
C ALA A 47 -4.43 5.70 -12.75
N LYS A 48 -5.20 6.67 -13.26
CA LYS A 48 -5.40 6.90 -14.70
C LYS A 48 -4.09 7.14 -15.45
N GLY A 49 -3.09 7.70 -14.77
CA GLY A 49 -1.77 7.95 -15.34
C GLY A 49 -0.89 6.71 -15.54
N GLY A 50 -1.32 5.54 -15.09
CA GLY A 50 -0.60 4.27 -15.25
C GLY A 50 0.65 4.10 -14.36
N ASN A 51 0.96 5.08 -13.51
CA ASN A 51 2.16 5.06 -12.66
C ASN A 51 1.88 4.66 -11.20
N VAL A 52 0.64 4.28 -10.89
CA VAL A 52 0.21 3.81 -9.57
C VAL A 52 0.19 2.30 -9.55
N TYR A 53 0.78 1.73 -8.50
CA TYR A 53 0.88 0.29 -8.26
C TYR A 53 0.41 -0.02 -6.84
N ILE A 54 -0.18 -1.19 -6.64
CA ILE A 54 -0.43 -1.76 -5.32
C ILE A 54 0.62 -2.82 -5.03
N ILE A 55 1.18 -2.81 -3.83
CA ILE A 55 2.00 -3.90 -3.28
C ILE A 55 1.52 -4.21 -1.87
N SER A 56 0.85 -5.33 -1.69
CA SER A 56 0.25 -5.70 -0.41
C SER A 56 0.67 -7.10 0.02
N ALA A 57 1.07 -7.21 1.29
CA ALA A 57 1.36 -8.51 1.91
C ALA A 57 0.07 -9.18 2.38
N SER A 58 -0.09 -10.43 2.05
CA SER A 58 -1.26 -11.25 2.37
C SER A 58 -0.85 -12.59 2.99
N PRO A 59 -1.67 -13.16 3.88
CA PRO A 59 -1.39 -14.46 4.47
C PRO A 59 -1.53 -15.62 3.47
N ASN A 60 -2.39 -15.49 2.47
CA ASN A 60 -2.71 -16.55 1.51
C ASN A 60 -3.43 -16.00 0.26
N GLU A 61 -3.70 -16.88 -0.72
CA GLU A 61 -4.39 -16.55 -1.96
C GLU A 61 -5.83 -16.07 -1.75
N GLN A 62 -6.52 -16.58 -0.74
CA GLN A 62 -7.88 -16.12 -0.43
C GLN A 62 -7.88 -14.64 -0.05
N ALA A 63 -6.90 -14.22 0.74
CA ALA A 63 -6.73 -12.80 1.07
C ALA A 63 -6.37 -11.96 -0.17
N ASP A 64 -5.55 -12.48 -1.08
CA ASP A 64 -5.27 -11.83 -2.37
C ASP A 64 -6.56 -11.58 -3.15
N ASN A 65 -7.42 -12.60 -3.26
CA ASN A 65 -8.70 -12.49 -3.96
C ASN A 65 -9.62 -11.46 -3.31
N ASP A 66 -9.70 -11.43 -1.99
CA ASP A 66 -10.49 -10.46 -1.24
C ASP A 66 -9.96 -9.03 -1.45
N LYS A 67 -8.65 -8.85 -1.40
CA LYS A 67 -8.00 -7.55 -1.64
C LYS A 67 -8.19 -7.09 -3.09
N MET A 68 -8.14 -8.01 -4.05
CA MET A 68 -8.45 -7.70 -5.45
C MET A 68 -9.88 -7.15 -5.60
N GLN A 69 -10.86 -7.73 -4.90
CA GLN A 69 -12.24 -7.23 -4.89
C GLN A 69 -12.30 -5.82 -4.29
N TRP A 70 -11.57 -5.57 -3.20
CA TRP A 70 -11.47 -4.25 -2.58
C TRP A 70 -10.89 -3.22 -3.56
N VAL A 71 -9.78 -3.56 -4.24
CA VAL A 71 -9.15 -2.67 -5.22
C VAL A 71 -10.09 -2.36 -6.38
N LYS A 72 -10.77 -3.36 -6.94
CA LYS A 72 -11.75 -3.15 -8.02
C LYS A 72 -12.92 -2.25 -7.61
N LYS A 73 -13.32 -2.31 -6.34
CA LYS A 73 -14.39 -1.46 -5.81
C LYS A 73 -13.96 0.01 -5.65
N TYR A 74 -12.80 0.26 -5.05
CA TYR A 74 -12.39 1.61 -4.67
C TYR A 74 -11.42 2.27 -5.66
N LEU A 75 -10.71 1.48 -6.45
CA LEU A 75 -9.70 1.93 -7.41
C LEU A 75 -9.95 1.34 -8.81
N PRO A 76 -11.15 1.52 -9.39
CA PRO A 76 -11.49 0.91 -10.69
C PRO A 76 -10.60 1.38 -11.86
N ASN A 77 -9.92 2.52 -11.73
CA ASN A 77 -8.99 3.01 -12.75
C ASN A 77 -7.60 2.35 -12.68
N LEU A 78 -7.32 1.57 -11.62
CA LEU A 78 -6.04 0.90 -11.49
C LEU A 78 -5.99 -0.32 -12.41
N GLN A 79 -4.93 -0.40 -13.21
CA GLN A 79 -4.71 -1.53 -14.11
C GLN A 79 -4.39 -2.80 -13.32
N GLU A 80 -4.97 -3.93 -13.70
CA GLU A 80 -4.83 -5.19 -12.95
C GLU A 80 -3.38 -5.66 -12.86
N GLN A 81 -2.57 -5.48 -13.91
CA GLN A 81 -1.14 -5.80 -13.90
C GLN A 81 -0.32 -4.95 -12.92
N ASN A 82 -0.86 -3.85 -12.42
CA ASN A 82 -0.23 -2.99 -11.41
C ASN A 82 -0.59 -3.40 -9.97
N ILE A 83 -1.31 -4.50 -9.78
CA ILE A 83 -1.70 -5.01 -8.47
C ILE A 83 -0.84 -6.23 -8.16
N ILE A 84 0.04 -6.10 -7.18
CA ILE A 84 1.01 -7.13 -6.81
C ILE A 84 0.79 -7.55 -5.36
N PHE A 85 0.74 -8.85 -5.13
CA PHE A 85 0.68 -9.42 -3.79
C PHE A 85 1.98 -10.15 -3.45
N CYS A 86 2.36 -10.06 -2.19
CA CYS A 86 3.44 -10.84 -1.59
C CYS A 86 2.94 -11.53 -0.33
N ARG A 87 3.77 -12.34 0.31
CA ARG A 87 3.45 -12.97 1.58
C ARG A 87 3.99 -12.16 2.75
N ILE A 88 3.37 -12.35 3.91
CA ILE A 88 3.79 -11.68 5.14
C ILE A 88 5.25 -12.03 5.43
N GLY A 89 6.06 -11.01 5.72
CA GLY A 89 7.49 -11.16 5.98
C GLY A 89 8.40 -11.05 4.76
N GLU A 90 7.87 -11.10 3.54
CA GLU A 90 8.65 -10.88 2.33
C GLU A 90 9.04 -9.41 2.16
N ASN A 91 10.20 -9.18 1.54
CA ASN A 91 10.67 -7.84 1.20
C ASN A 91 9.93 -7.33 -0.05
N LYS A 92 9.12 -6.29 0.09
CA LYS A 92 8.31 -5.73 -1.00
C LYS A 92 9.15 -5.27 -2.20
N ALA A 93 10.33 -4.68 -1.96
CA ALA A 93 11.20 -4.22 -3.04
C ALA A 93 11.74 -5.39 -3.88
N GLU A 94 12.13 -6.47 -3.22
CA GLU A 94 12.59 -7.69 -3.90
C GLU A 94 11.45 -8.35 -4.71
N ILE A 95 10.25 -8.42 -4.13
CA ILE A 95 9.07 -8.99 -4.81
C ILE A 95 8.71 -8.19 -6.06
N ILE A 96 8.73 -6.87 -6.00
CA ILE A 96 8.49 -6.03 -7.19
C ILE A 96 9.51 -6.34 -8.28
N LYS A 97 10.78 -6.39 -7.95
CA LYS A 97 11.83 -6.73 -8.91
C LYS A 97 11.63 -8.11 -9.53
N GLN A 98 11.31 -9.13 -8.70
CA GLN A 98 11.09 -10.50 -9.17
C GLN A 98 9.86 -10.63 -10.07
N LYS A 99 8.73 -10.03 -9.67
CA LYS A 99 7.45 -10.22 -10.36
C LYS A 99 7.26 -9.31 -11.57
N THR A 100 7.88 -8.13 -11.58
CA THR A 100 7.65 -7.11 -12.62
C THR A 100 8.88 -6.72 -13.41
N GLY A 101 10.08 -7.04 -12.92
CA GLY A 101 11.33 -6.57 -13.49
C GLY A 101 11.60 -5.07 -13.28
N LEU A 102 10.71 -4.35 -12.57
CA LEU A 102 10.88 -2.92 -12.33
C LEU A 102 12.02 -2.65 -11.35
N ASP A 103 12.80 -1.61 -11.66
CA ASP A 103 13.77 -1.05 -10.73
C ASP A 103 13.05 -0.18 -9.70
N ILE A 104 13.43 -0.34 -8.44
CA ILE A 104 12.91 0.42 -7.31
C ILE A 104 13.52 1.83 -7.26
N LYS A 105 14.69 2.02 -7.83
CA LYS A 105 15.41 3.30 -7.80
C LYS A 105 14.54 4.44 -8.33
N GLY A 106 14.39 5.48 -7.53
CA GLY A 106 13.60 6.66 -7.86
C GLY A 106 12.08 6.48 -7.79
N THR A 107 11.59 5.31 -7.37
CA THR A 107 10.16 5.08 -7.11
C THR A 107 9.79 5.45 -5.66
N CYS A 108 8.51 5.66 -5.39
CA CYS A 108 8.01 5.93 -4.05
C CYS A 108 7.22 4.74 -3.51
N LEU A 109 7.28 4.51 -2.19
CA LEU A 109 6.40 3.59 -1.46
C LEU A 109 5.65 4.36 -0.37
N LEU A 110 4.32 4.34 -0.41
CA LEU A 110 3.46 4.76 0.69
C LEU A 110 3.05 3.53 1.50
N ASP A 111 3.42 3.47 2.77
CA ASP A 111 3.18 2.32 3.65
C ASP A 111 3.07 2.81 5.11
N ASP A 112 2.25 2.15 5.93
CA ASP A 112 2.14 2.46 7.35
C ASP A 112 3.19 1.73 8.20
N TYR A 113 3.89 0.75 7.62
CA TYR A 113 4.87 -0.07 8.33
C TYR A 113 6.31 0.36 8.05
N THR A 114 6.97 0.89 9.06
CA THR A 114 8.33 1.47 8.95
C THR A 114 9.38 0.53 8.36
N LYS A 115 9.33 -0.77 8.69
CA LYS A 115 10.26 -1.76 8.16
C LYS A 115 10.21 -1.84 6.63
N ASN A 116 9.01 -1.81 6.05
CA ASN A 116 8.85 -1.83 4.60
C ASN A 116 9.47 -0.59 3.95
N LEU A 117 9.30 0.57 4.57
CA LEU A 117 9.87 1.84 4.08
C LEU A 117 11.39 1.82 4.12
N ILE A 118 12.00 1.32 5.20
CA ILE A 118 13.45 1.19 5.33
C ILE A 118 13.99 0.24 4.24
N GLN A 119 13.34 -0.91 4.02
CA GLN A 119 13.73 -1.85 2.98
C GLN A 119 13.63 -1.22 1.58
N TRP A 120 12.61 -0.41 1.34
CA TRP A 120 12.43 0.30 0.07
C TRP A 120 13.53 1.33 -0.18
N GLU A 121 13.90 2.11 0.84
CA GLU A 121 15.00 3.08 0.75
C GLU A 121 16.36 2.40 0.57
N ASN A 122 16.59 1.27 1.22
CA ASN A 122 17.80 0.47 1.02
C ASN A 122 17.92 -0.05 -0.43
N ALA A 123 16.80 -0.22 -1.12
CA ALA A 123 16.77 -0.57 -2.55
C ALA A 123 16.87 0.65 -3.50
N GLY A 124 17.04 1.86 -2.97
CA GLY A 124 17.20 3.10 -3.74
C GLY A 124 15.89 3.85 -4.04
N GLY A 125 14.78 3.44 -3.46
CA GLY A 125 13.51 4.14 -3.55
C GLY A 125 13.34 5.23 -2.49
N VAL A 126 12.15 5.81 -2.43
CA VAL A 126 11.76 6.85 -1.46
C VAL A 126 10.58 6.32 -0.64
N GLY A 127 10.73 6.26 0.68
CA GLY A 127 9.67 5.88 1.60
C GLY A 127 8.81 7.08 2.00
N ILE A 128 7.50 6.86 2.09
CA ILE A 128 6.52 7.82 2.61
C ILE A 128 5.69 7.11 3.67
N LYS A 129 5.81 7.55 4.92
CA LYS A 129 5.07 6.95 6.04
C LYS A 129 3.62 7.42 6.02
N ARG A 130 2.69 6.48 5.89
CA ARG A 130 1.27 6.74 6.05
C ARG A 130 0.94 6.96 7.53
N LEU A 131 0.36 8.10 7.85
CA LEU A 131 -0.15 8.40 9.19
C LEU A 131 -1.67 8.42 9.15
N THR A 132 -2.31 7.63 10.01
CA THR A 132 -3.77 7.58 10.16
C THR A 132 -4.14 7.78 11.63
N SER A 133 -5.39 8.12 11.92
CA SER A 133 -5.88 8.26 13.30
C SER A 133 -5.78 6.97 14.12
N VAL A 134 -5.67 5.83 13.45
CA VAL A 134 -5.64 4.50 14.06
C VAL A 134 -4.21 3.96 14.12
N ALA A 135 -3.42 4.18 13.09
CA ALA A 135 -2.05 3.70 12.97
C ALA A 135 -1.07 4.74 13.47
N ASP A 136 -1.37 5.27 14.60
CA ASP A 136 -0.45 6.03 15.39
C ASP A 136 0.27 7.21 14.72
N ASN A 137 0.16 8.30 15.37
CA ASN A 137 0.98 9.48 15.15
C ASN A 137 2.46 9.27 15.52
N SER A 138 2.85 8.10 16.02
CA SER A 138 4.25 7.82 16.28
C SER A 138 4.91 7.39 14.98
N THR A 139 5.77 8.24 14.48
CA THR A 139 6.67 7.87 13.39
C THR A 139 7.68 6.82 13.84
N GLY A 140 7.72 6.49 15.12
CA GLY A 140 8.72 5.63 15.72
C GLY A 140 10.13 6.13 15.39
N LYS A 141 10.96 5.26 14.80
CA LYS A 141 12.29 5.60 14.30
C LYS A 141 12.29 6.23 12.90
N TRP A 142 11.11 6.39 12.27
CA TRP A 142 11.00 6.95 10.93
C TRP A 142 11.26 8.45 10.95
N LYS A 143 12.19 8.91 10.12
CA LYS A 143 12.55 10.33 9.97
C LYS A 143 12.35 10.87 8.55
N GLY A 144 11.83 10.04 7.65
CA GLY A 144 11.56 10.42 6.26
C GLY A 144 10.22 11.13 6.05
N LEU A 145 9.77 11.13 4.81
CA LEU A 145 8.51 11.75 4.42
C LEU A 145 7.31 11.08 5.10
N THR A 146 6.29 11.88 5.40
CA THR A 146 5.03 11.41 5.99
C THR A 146 3.83 11.94 5.20
N LEU A 147 2.72 11.20 5.21
CA LEU A 147 1.47 11.60 4.59
C LEU A 147 0.27 11.26 5.48
N LYS A 148 -0.51 12.29 5.84
CA LYS A 148 -1.78 12.14 6.58
C LYS A 148 -3.00 12.13 5.67
N ASP A 149 -2.99 12.94 4.63
CA ASP A 149 -4.13 13.12 3.73
C ASP A 149 -3.77 12.64 2.31
N LEU A 150 -4.54 11.67 1.81
CA LEU A 150 -4.31 11.08 0.50
C LEU A 150 -4.42 12.11 -0.64
N CYS A 151 -5.21 13.18 -0.48
CA CYS A 151 -5.32 14.22 -1.51
C CYS A 151 -4.00 14.97 -1.77
N LYS A 152 -3.05 14.91 -0.84
CA LYS A 152 -1.73 15.54 -0.96
C LYS A 152 -0.67 14.66 -1.62
N LEU A 153 -1.01 13.41 -1.93
CA LEU A 153 -0.03 12.47 -2.48
C LEU A 153 0.53 12.95 -3.83
N GLY A 154 -0.34 13.46 -4.71
CA GLY A 154 0.08 13.94 -6.03
C GLY A 154 1.11 15.06 -5.96
N GLU A 155 0.95 15.99 -5.02
CA GLU A 155 1.90 17.09 -4.77
C GLU A 155 3.25 16.56 -4.26
N LEU A 156 3.20 15.56 -3.38
CA LEU A 156 4.39 15.02 -2.73
C LEU A 156 5.30 14.22 -3.68
N ILE A 157 4.71 13.61 -4.72
CA ILE A 157 5.44 12.77 -5.70
C ILE A 157 5.68 13.45 -7.04
N ALA A 158 5.24 14.68 -7.21
CA ALA A 158 5.44 15.49 -8.43
C ALA A 158 6.94 15.89 -8.67
#